data_9645cc656507ee16c36ab4dcb6e7455a
#
_entry.id   9645cc656507ee16c36ab4dcb6e7455a
#
_cell.length_a   1.000
_cell.length_b   1.000
_cell.length_c   1.000
_cell.angle_alpha   90.00
_cell.angle_beta   90.00
_cell.angle_gamma   90.00
#
_symmetry.space_group_name_H-M   'P 1'
#
loop_
_entity.id
_entity.type
_entity.pdbx_description
1 polymer ?
#
loop_
_entity_poly.entity_id
_entity_poly.type
_entity_poly.pdbx_seq_one_letter_code
_entity_poly.pdbx_strand_id
1 'polypeptide(L)'
;MKATLLLLCLACSALAAPPTKKQPAPVEPLPALEKNTIAIDGHPESVAADAEGNIYFTCIGSRLTPTEKDKDGYLGVIPHGSTEPKKITDVDTLDAPKGLLYQDGFLYCTDVDMVFKINAKTGAIEGY
;
A
#
# COMPACT_ATOMS: atom_id res chain seq x y z
N MET A 1 -39.40 -66.70 45.23
CA MET A 1 -39.29 -66.10 43.92
C MET A 1 -38.62 -64.73 44.08
N LYS A 2 -37.36 -64.58 43.66
CA LYS A 2 -36.58 -63.32 43.79
C LYS A 2 -36.57 -62.64 42.43
N ALA A 3 -37.16 -61.43 42.36
CA ALA A 3 -37.13 -60.65 41.16
C ALA A 3 -35.85 -59.79 41.14
N THR A 4 -35.00 -60.00 40.13
CA THR A 4 -33.79 -59.20 39.93
C THR A 4 -34.12 -58.02 39.04
N LEU A 5 -33.98 -56.79 39.60
CA LEU A 5 -34.19 -55.53 38.89
C LEU A 5 -32.89 -55.15 38.16
N LEU A 6 -32.93 -55.17 36.81
CA LEU A 6 -31.80 -54.79 35.98
C LEU A 6 -31.83 -53.26 35.75
N LEU A 7 -30.87 -52.54 36.35
CA LEU A 7 -30.74 -51.10 36.19
C LEU A 7 -29.90 -50.78 34.95
N LEU A 8 -30.57 -50.28 33.89
CA LEU A 8 -29.92 -49.90 32.66
C LEU A 8 -29.39 -48.47 32.78
N CYS A 9 -28.06 -48.30 32.94
CA CYS A 9 -27.43 -47.00 32.95
C CYS A 9 -27.30 -46.51 31.46
N LEU A 10 -28.14 -45.51 31.08
CA LEU A 10 -27.92 -44.76 29.85
C LEU A 10 -26.77 -43.76 30.10
N ALA A 11 -25.60 -44.03 29.49
CA ALA A 11 -24.53 -43.05 29.43
C ALA A 11 -24.89 -42.01 28.36
N CYS A 12 -25.31 -40.82 28.83
CA CYS A 12 -25.55 -39.67 27.95
C CYS A 12 -24.19 -39.05 27.57
N SER A 13 -23.69 -39.34 26.37
CA SER A 13 -22.50 -38.71 25.81
C SER A 13 -22.85 -37.27 25.47
N ALA A 14 -22.41 -36.31 26.27
CA ALA A 14 -22.51 -34.89 25.94
C ALA A 14 -21.60 -34.59 24.74
N LEU A 15 -22.20 -34.40 23.56
CA LEU A 15 -21.49 -33.82 22.42
C LEU A 15 -21.11 -32.39 22.80
N ALA A 16 -19.79 -32.12 22.86
CA ALA A 16 -19.28 -30.77 23.03
C ALA A 16 -19.68 -29.93 21.79
N ALA A 17 -20.33 -28.79 22.01
CA ALA A 17 -20.65 -27.86 20.95
C ALA A 17 -19.36 -27.35 20.27
N PRO A 18 -19.34 -27.19 18.94
CA PRO A 18 -18.16 -26.67 18.26
C PRO A 18 -17.84 -25.26 18.75
N PRO A 19 -16.54 -24.87 18.78
CA PRO A 19 -16.14 -23.55 19.24
C PRO A 19 -16.77 -22.47 18.36
N THR A 20 -17.55 -21.58 18.95
CA THR A 20 -18.12 -20.42 18.26
C THR A 20 -16.97 -19.51 17.82
N LYS A 21 -16.82 -19.30 16.53
CA LYS A 21 -15.89 -18.27 16.00
C LYS A 21 -16.30 -16.93 16.59
N LYS A 22 -15.38 -16.32 17.35
CA LYS A 22 -15.57 -14.99 17.92
C LYS A 22 -15.80 -14.02 16.76
N GLN A 23 -17.00 -13.46 16.66
CA GLN A 23 -17.31 -12.46 15.65
C GLN A 23 -16.39 -11.25 15.87
N PRO A 24 -15.72 -10.73 14.83
CA PRO A 24 -14.92 -9.52 14.99
C PRO A 24 -15.79 -8.39 15.51
N ALA A 25 -15.23 -7.56 16.37
CA ALA A 25 -15.91 -6.38 16.89
C ALA A 25 -16.40 -5.50 15.72
N PRO A 26 -17.55 -4.82 15.86
CA PRO A 26 -18.00 -3.85 14.88
C PRO A 26 -16.87 -2.84 14.62
N VAL A 27 -16.48 -2.68 13.35
CA VAL A 27 -15.52 -1.65 12.96
C VAL A 27 -16.26 -0.32 13.04
N GLU A 28 -15.77 0.60 13.88
CA GLU A 28 -16.33 1.95 13.90
C GLU A 28 -16.16 2.58 12.50
N PRO A 29 -17.16 3.31 12.01
CA PRO A 29 -17.05 4.04 10.75
C PRO A 29 -15.84 4.99 10.84
N LEU A 30 -14.93 4.91 9.88
CA LEU A 30 -13.85 5.89 9.77
C LEU A 30 -14.47 7.30 9.66
N PRO A 31 -13.89 8.31 10.32
CA PRO A 31 -14.34 9.69 10.14
C PRO A 31 -14.32 10.03 8.65
N ALA A 32 -15.30 10.83 8.21
CA ALA A 32 -15.37 11.26 6.83
C ALA A 32 -14.02 11.94 6.46
N LEU A 33 -13.31 11.35 5.51
CA LEU A 33 -12.06 11.93 5.01
C LEU A 33 -12.41 13.25 4.31
N GLU A 34 -11.79 14.34 4.73
CA GLU A 34 -11.83 15.56 3.95
C GLU A 34 -11.18 15.27 2.59
N LYS A 35 -11.93 15.50 1.52
CA LYS A 35 -11.43 15.27 0.17
C LYS A 35 -10.56 16.44 -0.24
N ASN A 36 -9.26 16.30 -0.04
CA ASN A 36 -8.27 17.23 -0.59
C ASN A 36 -7.79 16.72 -1.94
N THR A 37 -7.78 17.58 -2.94
CA THR A 37 -7.27 17.26 -4.27
C THR A 37 -6.04 18.13 -4.54
N ILE A 38 -4.92 17.49 -4.86
CA ILE A 38 -3.67 18.15 -5.24
C ILE A 38 -3.45 17.87 -6.72
N ALA A 39 -3.28 18.93 -7.51
CA ALA A 39 -3.00 18.81 -8.94
C ALA A 39 -1.53 18.37 -9.14
N ILE A 40 -1.33 17.37 -9.99
CA ILE A 40 -0.02 16.86 -10.40
C ILE A 40 0.07 17.00 -11.92
N ASP A 41 1.20 17.50 -12.40
CA ASP A 41 1.46 17.61 -13.84
C ASP A 41 1.77 16.22 -14.42
N GLY A 42 0.95 15.78 -15.37
CA GLY A 42 1.05 14.47 -16.00
C GLY A 42 0.11 13.41 -15.41
N HIS A 43 0.55 12.16 -15.45
CA HIS A 43 -0.26 10.98 -15.09
C HIS A 43 0.32 10.25 -13.86
N PRO A 44 -0.06 10.65 -12.63
CA PRO A 44 0.40 9.97 -11.41
C PRO A 44 -0.16 8.54 -11.34
N GLU A 45 0.65 7.61 -10.81
CA GLU A 45 0.32 6.19 -10.79
C GLU A 45 0.36 5.59 -9.39
N SER A 46 1.46 5.75 -8.64
CA SER A 46 1.63 5.18 -7.30
C SER A 46 2.04 6.23 -6.28
N VAL A 47 1.75 5.94 -5.02
CA VAL A 47 2.15 6.78 -3.88
C VAL A 47 2.81 5.96 -2.78
N ALA A 48 3.74 6.57 -2.06
CA ALA A 48 4.33 6.08 -0.81
C ALA A 48 4.47 7.26 0.17
N ALA A 49 4.57 6.98 1.46
CA ALA A 49 4.79 8.02 2.47
C ALA A 49 5.93 7.62 3.40
N ASP A 50 6.62 8.62 3.95
CA ASP A 50 7.58 8.45 5.04
C ASP A 50 6.92 8.69 6.42
N ALA A 51 7.70 8.50 7.48
CA ALA A 51 7.23 8.68 8.85
C ALA A 51 6.97 10.16 9.19
N GLU A 52 7.58 11.09 8.47
CA GLU A 52 7.40 12.54 8.61
C GLU A 52 6.12 13.03 7.93
N GLY A 53 5.47 12.18 7.13
CA GLY A 53 4.22 12.48 6.42
C GLY A 53 4.45 13.13 5.04
N ASN A 54 5.65 13.10 4.50
CA ASN A 54 5.86 13.44 3.10
C ASN A 54 5.25 12.36 2.21
N ILE A 55 4.60 12.77 1.13
CA ILE A 55 3.98 11.87 0.16
C ILE A 55 4.82 11.88 -1.12
N TYR A 56 5.38 10.74 -1.45
CA TYR A 56 6.09 10.52 -2.71
C TYR A 56 5.15 9.92 -3.74
N PHE A 57 5.35 10.25 -5.01
CA PHE A 57 4.53 9.72 -6.09
C PHE A 57 5.34 9.47 -7.36
N THR A 58 4.91 8.49 -8.14
CA THR A 58 5.38 8.27 -9.51
C THR A 58 4.46 8.99 -10.49
N CYS A 59 5.02 9.47 -11.58
CA CYS A 59 4.28 10.02 -12.71
C CYS A 59 4.81 9.41 -14.02
N ILE A 60 3.91 8.79 -14.79
CA ILE A 60 4.26 8.13 -16.07
C ILE A 60 4.83 9.13 -17.08
N GLY A 61 4.40 10.38 -17.02
CA GLY A 61 4.84 11.43 -17.90
C GLY A 61 3.68 12.31 -18.36
N SER A 62 3.95 13.10 -19.40
CA SER A 62 2.97 14.04 -19.98
C SER A 62 1.88 13.32 -20.78
N ARG A 63 2.16 12.12 -21.26
CA ARG A 63 1.22 11.24 -21.97
C ARG A 63 1.01 9.95 -21.21
N LEU A 64 -0.19 9.37 -21.31
CA LEU A 64 -0.49 8.07 -20.70
C LEU A 64 0.03 6.94 -21.61
N THR A 65 1.34 6.77 -21.64
CA THR A 65 2.06 5.75 -22.42
C THR A 65 2.87 4.83 -21.53
N PRO A 66 2.22 3.89 -20.81
CA PRO A 66 2.84 3.17 -19.68
C PRO A 66 3.93 2.17 -20.07
N THR A 67 4.22 1.99 -21.35
CA THR A 67 5.24 1.06 -21.87
C THR A 67 6.28 1.75 -22.77
N GLU A 68 6.13 3.03 -23.03
CA GLU A 68 7.11 3.78 -23.82
C GLU A 68 8.35 4.10 -22.99
N LYS A 69 9.49 4.16 -23.67
CA LYS A 69 10.79 4.54 -23.12
C LYS A 69 11.17 5.91 -23.68
N ASP A 70 10.44 6.93 -23.28
CA ASP A 70 10.54 8.28 -23.80
C ASP A 70 11.18 9.28 -22.84
N LYS A 71 11.55 8.80 -21.62
CA LYS A 71 12.26 9.56 -20.60
C LYS A 71 11.49 10.77 -20.05
N ASP A 72 10.15 10.79 -20.16
CA ASP A 72 9.35 11.89 -19.63
C ASP A 72 8.70 11.59 -18.27
N GLY A 73 8.92 10.37 -17.72
CA GLY A 73 8.48 9.98 -16.41
C GLY A 73 9.31 10.61 -15.28
N TYR A 74 8.72 10.74 -14.10
CA TYR A 74 9.43 11.30 -12.95
C TYR A 74 8.89 10.80 -11.60
N LEU A 75 9.69 11.01 -10.55
CA LEU A 75 9.26 10.95 -9.16
C LEU A 75 9.06 12.36 -8.61
N GLY A 76 8.01 12.51 -7.82
CA GLY A 76 7.76 13.75 -7.10
C GLY A 76 7.53 13.53 -5.61
N VAL A 77 7.51 14.62 -4.87
CA VAL A 77 7.19 14.67 -3.46
C VAL A 77 6.21 15.80 -3.17
N ILE A 78 5.25 15.54 -2.30
CA ILE A 78 4.42 16.54 -1.65
C ILE A 78 4.90 16.60 -0.20
N PRO A 79 5.61 17.65 0.22
CA PRO A 79 6.08 17.78 1.59
C PRO A 79 4.92 17.82 2.58
N HIS A 80 5.13 17.28 3.78
CA HIS A 80 4.12 17.32 4.84
C HIS A 80 3.57 18.75 5.06
N GLY A 81 2.26 18.87 5.10
CA GLY A 81 1.57 20.16 5.25
C GLY A 81 1.58 21.06 4.00
N SER A 82 2.16 20.62 2.89
CA SER A 82 2.15 21.34 1.62
C SER A 82 1.05 20.82 0.69
N THR A 83 0.59 21.68 -0.20
CA THR A 83 -0.26 21.32 -1.36
C THR A 83 0.48 21.45 -2.69
N GLU A 84 1.79 21.75 -2.63
CA GLU A 84 2.62 21.98 -3.81
C GLU A 84 3.54 20.77 -4.06
N PRO A 85 3.30 20.00 -5.12
CA PRO A 85 4.17 18.90 -5.52
C PRO A 85 5.48 19.43 -6.11
N LYS A 86 6.58 18.69 -5.87
CA LYS A 86 7.91 18.98 -6.41
C LYS A 86 8.46 17.74 -7.09
N LYS A 87 9.08 17.88 -8.25
CA LYS A 87 9.87 16.82 -8.87
C LYS A 87 11.16 16.63 -8.08
N ILE A 88 11.58 15.38 -7.88
CA ILE A 88 12.80 15.01 -7.14
C ILE A 88 13.81 14.25 -8.00
N THR A 89 13.41 13.66 -9.11
CA THR A 89 14.33 13.08 -10.09
C THR A 89 14.68 14.08 -11.17
N ASP A 90 15.89 13.96 -11.72
CA ASP A 90 16.29 14.73 -12.88
C ASP A 90 15.43 14.37 -14.09
N VAL A 91 15.36 15.28 -15.04
CA VAL A 91 14.74 15.02 -16.34
C VAL A 91 15.49 13.92 -17.10
N ASP A 92 14.81 13.26 -18.01
CA ASP A 92 15.37 12.19 -18.87
C ASP A 92 15.91 10.96 -18.10
N THR A 93 15.43 10.75 -16.87
CA THR A 93 15.91 9.65 -16.02
C THR A 93 15.01 8.43 -16.07
N LEU A 94 13.72 8.63 -15.91
CA LEU A 94 12.70 7.56 -15.85
C LEU A 94 11.82 7.59 -17.10
N ASP A 95 11.42 6.41 -17.53
CA ASP A 95 10.54 6.25 -18.69
C ASP A 95 9.06 6.38 -18.29
N ALA A 96 8.50 5.34 -17.65
CA ALA A 96 7.12 5.32 -17.19
C ALA A 96 7.06 4.65 -15.79
N PRO A 97 7.53 5.35 -14.74
CA PRO A 97 7.61 4.78 -13.40
C PRO A 97 6.24 4.47 -12.84
N LYS A 98 6.13 3.32 -12.16
CA LYS A 98 4.88 2.76 -11.63
C LYS A 98 5.01 2.51 -10.12
N GLY A 99 5.00 1.25 -9.71
CA GLY A 99 5.00 0.85 -8.31
C GLY A 99 6.09 1.55 -7.49
N LEU A 100 5.74 2.02 -6.29
CA LEU A 100 6.61 2.81 -5.43
C LEU A 100 6.59 2.27 -4.00
N LEU A 101 7.77 2.13 -3.39
CA LEU A 101 7.97 1.80 -1.99
C LEU A 101 8.96 2.77 -1.37
N TYR A 102 8.63 3.33 -0.20
CA TYR A 102 9.59 4.05 0.64
C TYR A 102 10.12 3.12 1.72
N GLN A 103 11.44 3.06 1.88
CA GLN A 103 12.09 2.36 2.97
C GLN A 103 13.44 3.01 3.33
N ASP A 104 13.64 3.33 4.60
CA ASP A 104 14.93 3.77 5.17
C ASP A 104 15.60 4.91 4.41
N GLY A 105 14.82 5.91 3.96
CA GLY A 105 15.31 7.07 3.22
C GLY A 105 15.46 6.86 1.72
N PHE A 106 15.06 5.69 1.21
CA PHE A 106 15.10 5.35 -0.20
C PHE A 106 13.71 5.09 -0.77
N LEU A 107 13.57 5.41 -2.04
CA LEU A 107 12.43 5.04 -2.86
C LEU A 107 12.86 3.89 -3.79
N TYR A 108 12.11 2.81 -3.76
CA TYR A 108 12.24 1.71 -4.71
C TYR A 108 11.11 1.86 -5.71
N CYS A 109 11.47 2.09 -6.96
CA CYS A 109 10.55 2.41 -8.02
C CYS A 109 10.68 1.41 -9.17
N THR A 110 9.55 0.81 -9.58
CA THR A 110 9.51 0.04 -10.83
C THR A 110 9.31 0.98 -11.99
N ASP A 111 10.07 0.77 -13.06
CA ASP A 111 9.91 1.43 -14.34
C ASP A 111 9.52 0.40 -15.41
N VAL A 112 9.60 0.69 -16.68
CA VAL A 112 9.13 -0.18 -17.76
C VAL A 112 9.73 -1.60 -17.66
N ASP A 113 11.04 -1.70 -17.47
CA ASP A 113 11.76 -2.98 -17.39
C ASP A 113 12.87 -2.99 -16.31
N MET A 114 12.87 -2.02 -15.40
CA MET A 114 13.87 -1.86 -14.35
C MET A 114 13.24 -1.58 -13.00
N VAL A 115 14.02 -1.76 -11.94
CA VAL A 115 13.71 -1.29 -10.59
C VAL A 115 14.83 -0.37 -10.16
N PHE A 116 14.50 0.85 -9.78
CA PHE A 116 15.46 1.84 -9.32
C PHE A 116 15.44 1.96 -7.79
N LYS A 117 16.63 2.11 -7.20
CA LYS A 117 16.82 2.58 -5.83
C LYS A 117 17.23 4.04 -5.88
N ILE A 118 16.42 4.92 -5.32
CA ILE A 118 16.53 6.36 -5.44
C ILE A 118 16.57 6.96 -4.04
N ASN A 119 17.52 7.84 -3.78
CA ASN A 119 17.58 8.58 -2.52
C ASN A 119 16.39 9.56 -2.43
N ALA A 120 15.54 9.39 -1.43
CA ALA A 120 14.29 10.14 -1.32
C ALA A 120 14.51 11.66 -1.09
N LYS A 121 15.66 12.03 -0.52
CA LYS A 121 15.99 13.42 -0.22
C LYS A 121 16.62 14.16 -1.41
N THR A 122 17.44 13.47 -2.19
CA THR A 122 18.24 14.09 -3.27
C THR A 122 17.75 13.77 -4.66
N GLY A 123 16.93 12.72 -4.82
CA GLY A 123 16.52 12.19 -6.12
C GLY A 123 17.61 11.39 -6.85
N ALA A 124 18.79 11.26 -6.26
CA ALA A 124 19.89 10.54 -6.89
C ALA A 124 19.60 9.04 -6.99
N ILE A 125 19.85 8.46 -8.16
CA ILE A 125 19.80 7.01 -8.37
C ILE A 125 21.06 6.38 -7.76
N GLU A 126 20.85 5.43 -6.85
CA GLU A 126 21.93 4.72 -6.14
C GLU A 126 22.07 3.25 -6.58
N GLY A 127 21.11 2.73 -7.36
CA GLY A 127 21.13 1.36 -7.85
C GLY A 127 19.92 1.03 -8.73
N TYR A 128 20.02 -0.07 -9.46
CA TYR A 128 18.99 -0.62 -10.34
C TYR A 128 19.20 -2.13 -10.50
#